data_db012a7f6e9172f1f5d92f09be29ea01
#
_entry.id   db012a7f6e9172f1f5d92f09be29ea01
#
_cell.length_a   1.000
_cell.length_b   1.000
_cell.length_c   1.000
_cell.angle_alpha   90.00
_cell.angle_beta   90.00
_cell.angle_gamma   90.00
#
_symmetry.space_group_name_H-M   'P 1'
#
loop_
_entity.id
_entity.type
_entity.pdbx_description
1 polymer ?
#
loop_
_entity_poly.entity_id
_entity_poly.type
_entity_poly.pdbx_seq_one_letter_code
_entity_poly.pdbx_strand_id
1 'polypeptide(L)'
;MSAVTFEDSGTPLKKSKNRHGETSEEMLRRMCRDIAKDITDAKQQDYIDQPRKEITASEWMEGVYDIRYIVDREKRYYRAELMVAGGGPTIWVNLNSKEVEGYWGSDRVTVPFTDNLGLDEYCEEMYGC
;
A
#
# COMPACT_ATOMS: atom_id res chain seq x y z
N MET A 1 14.35 -7.04 30.50
CA MET A 1 13.54 -6.95 30.65
C MET A 1 13.25 -7.04 30.36
N SER A 2 13.47 -6.66 29.80
CA SER A 2 12.89 -6.42 29.74
C SER A 2 12.48 -6.56 29.38
N ALA A 3 12.45 -6.45 29.12
CA ALA A 3 11.73 -6.30 29.11
C ALA A 3 11.40 -6.59 28.80
N VAL A 4 11.63 -6.51 28.76
CA VAL A 4 10.93 -6.60 28.78
C VAL A 4 10.47 -7.16 28.62
N THR A 5 10.70 -7.35 28.56
CA THR A 5 9.89 -7.59 28.79
C THR A 5 9.58 -8.08 29.18
N PHE A 6 9.36 -7.89 29.28
CA PHE A 6 8.74 -7.95 30.05
C PHE A 6 8.52 -8.46 30.26
N GLU A 7 8.52 -8.55 30.17
CA GLU A 7 8.11 -8.57 30.77
C GLU A 7 7.55 -8.87 31.27
N ASP A 8 7.50 -9.13 31.60
CA ASP A 8 6.74 -9.23 32.26
C ASP A 8 6.41 -9.19 32.70
N SER A 9 6.48 -9.73 32.97
CA SER A 9 5.65 -9.00 33.49
C SER A 9 5.47 -7.59 33.18
N GLY A 10 4.94 -6.80 33.40
CA GLY A 10 4.64 -5.41 33.11
C GLY A 10 5.50 -4.67 32.11
N THR A 11 6.60 -5.23 31.70
CA THR A 11 7.45 -4.62 30.70
C THR A 11 6.99 -5.03 29.32
N PRO A 12 6.67 -4.07 28.43
CA PRO A 12 6.27 -4.42 27.07
C PRO A 12 7.41 -5.09 26.33
N LEU A 13 7.07 -6.03 25.47
CA LEU A 13 8.03 -6.70 24.64
C LEU A 13 8.61 -5.71 23.64
N LYS A 14 9.91 -5.77 23.45
CA LYS A 14 10.57 -5.01 22.39
C LYS A 14 10.13 -5.55 21.05
N LYS A 15 9.74 -4.66 20.13
CA LYS A 15 9.47 -5.06 18.75
C LYS A 15 10.78 -5.52 18.12
N SER A 16 10.75 -6.66 17.44
CA SER A 16 11.91 -7.12 16.69
C SER A 16 12.12 -6.24 15.46
N LYS A 17 13.37 -6.15 15.02
CA LYS A 17 13.73 -5.39 13.85
C LYS A 17 14.19 -6.32 12.74
N ASN A 18 13.93 -5.94 11.51
CA ASN A 18 14.42 -6.70 10.36
C ASN A 18 15.92 -6.40 10.15
N ARG A 19 16.51 -7.00 9.10
CA ARG A 19 17.95 -6.84 8.82
C ARG A 19 18.32 -5.41 8.41
N HIS A 20 17.35 -4.53 8.14
CA HIS A 20 17.58 -3.12 7.85
C HIS A 20 17.43 -2.24 9.10
N GLY A 21 17.19 -2.84 10.27
CA GLY A 21 17.03 -2.11 11.52
C GLY A 21 15.65 -1.52 11.71
N GLU A 22 14.68 -1.94 10.94
CA GLU A 22 13.31 -1.42 11.03
C GLU A 22 12.42 -2.33 11.86
N THR A 23 11.51 -1.75 12.64
CA THR A 23 10.40 -2.50 13.22
C THR A 23 9.39 -2.85 12.12
N SER A 24 8.44 -3.74 12.44
CA SER A 24 7.36 -4.10 11.50
C SER A 24 6.59 -2.86 11.04
N GLU A 25 6.28 -1.98 11.98
CA GLU A 25 5.54 -0.75 11.66
C GLU A 25 6.36 0.17 10.76
N GLU A 26 7.65 0.33 11.06
CA GLU A 26 8.53 1.17 10.26
C GLU A 26 8.66 0.64 8.82
N MET A 27 8.81 -0.68 8.69
CA MET A 27 8.88 -1.32 7.39
C MET A 27 7.57 -1.14 6.62
N LEU A 28 6.44 -1.35 7.29
CA LEU A 28 5.13 -1.18 6.67
C LEU A 28 4.93 0.25 6.19
N ARG A 29 5.34 1.23 7.02
CA ARG A 29 5.23 2.65 6.66
C ARG A 29 6.09 2.99 5.45
N ARG A 30 7.31 2.45 5.41
CA ARG A 30 8.21 2.66 4.26
C ARG A 30 7.59 2.10 2.98
N MET A 31 7.05 0.88 3.05
CA MET A 31 6.42 0.25 1.89
C MET A 31 5.23 1.09 1.39
N CYS A 32 4.39 1.56 2.30
CA CYS A 32 3.24 2.38 1.92
C CYS A 32 3.66 3.73 1.34
N ARG A 33 4.71 4.35 1.89
CA ARG A 33 5.24 5.60 1.37
C ARG A 33 5.81 5.44 -0.04
N ASP A 34 6.52 4.34 -0.28
CA ASP A 34 7.09 4.06 -1.61
C ASP A 34 5.99 3.90 -2.65
N ILE A 35 4.93 3.18 -2.31
CA ILE A 35 3.79 3.00 -3.19
C ILE A 35 3.10 4.34 -3.46
N ALA A 36 2.84 5.12 -2.41
CA ALA A 36 2.21 6.42 -2.53
C ALA A 36 3.04 7.37 -3.39
N LYS A 37 4.36 7.33 -3.23
CA LYS A 37 5.28 8.16 -4.00
C LYS A 37 5.28 7.76 -5.48
N ASP A 38 5.26 6.47 -5.77
CA ASP A 38 5.23 6.00 -7.15
C ASP A 38 3.97 6.47 -7.87
N ILE A 39 2.82 6.40 -7.22
CA ILE A 39 1.56 6.85 -7.81
C ILE A 39 1.57 8.36 -7.98
N THR A 40 1.99 9.10 -6.97
CA THR A 40 2.00 10.56 -6.99
C THR A 40 2.97 11.10 -8.05
N ASP A 41 4.12 10.48 -8.18
CA ASP A 41 5.14 10.88 -9.17
C ASP A 41 4.87 10.29 -10.55
N ALA A 42 3.99 9.30 -10.65
CA ALA A 42 3.74 8.52 -11.86
C ALA A 42 5.04 7.90 -12.38
N LYS A 43 5.84 7.36 -11.47
CA LYS A 43 7.14 6.76 -11.76
C LYS A 43 7.32 5.49 -10.95
N GLN A 44 8.17 4.59 -11.44
CA GLN A 44 8.51 3.38 -10.73
C GLN A 44 9.94 2.98 -11.07
N GLN A 45 10.59 2.27 -10.15
CA GLN A 45 11.93 1.74 -10.34
C GLN A 45 11.83 0.25 -10.62
N ASP A 46 12.40 -0.19 -11.75
CA ASP A 46 12.36 -1.61 -12.12
C ASP A 46 13.41 -2.43 -11.34
N TYR A 47 14.60 -1.87 -11.17
CA TYR A 47 15.70 -2.55 -10.50
C TYR A 47 16.38 -1.58 -9.53
N ILE A 48 16.94 -2.14 -8.48
CA ILE A 48 17.48 -1.36 -7.36
C ILE A 48 18.59 -0.38 -7.76
N ASP A 49 19.33 -0.72 -8.82
CA ASP A 49 20.45 0.10 -9.28
C ASP A 49 20.09 0.99 -10.47
N GLN A 50 18.81 1.08 -10.81
CA GLN A 50 18.34 1.89 -11.93
C GLN A 50 17.51 3.06 -11.45
N PRO A 51 17.48 4.16 -12.21
CA PRO A 51 16.64 5.30 -11.84
C PRO A 51 15.16 4.95 -11.99
N ARG A 52 14.33 5.69 -11.28
CA ARG A 52 12.88 5.62 -11.45
C ARG A 52 12.53 6.19 -12.83
N LYS A 53 11.59 5.57 -13.49
CA LYS A 53 11.15 6.03 -14.82
C LYS A 53 9.64 6.19 -14.84
N GLU A 54 9.15 7.00 -15.78
CA GLU A 54 7.72 7.19 -15.97
C GLU A 54 7.03 5.89 -16.35
N ILE A 55 5.83 5.69 -15.80
CA ILE A 55 5.02 4.51 -16.09
C ILE A 55 3.58 4.95 -16.36
N THR A 56 2.83 4.07 -17.02
CA THR A 56 1.39 4.28 -17.26
C THR A 56 0.59 3.58 -16.17
N ALA A 57 -0.70 3.93 -16.08
CA ALA A 57 -1.62 3.24 -15.18
C ALA A 57 -1.67 1.75 -15.50
N SER A 58 -1.71 1.38 -16.78
CA SER A 58 -1.74 0.00 -17.22
C SER A 58 -0.52 -0.78 -16.70
N GLU A 59 0.66 -0.19 -16.81
CA GLU A 59 1.89 -0.83 -16.33
C GLU A 59 1.89 -0.99 -14.81
N TRP A 60 1.44 0.04 -14.11
CA TRP A 60 1.37 -0.04 -12.64
C TRP A 60 0.39 -1.12 -12.17
N MET A 61 -0.73 -1.26 -12.90
CA MET A 61 -1.77 -2.22 -12.56
C MET A 61 -1.32 -3.68 -12.68
N GLU A 62 -0.23 -3.95 -13.38
CA GLU A 62 0.32 -5.31 -13.48
C GLU A 62 0.73 -5.87 -12.12
N GLY A 63 1.01 -5.02 -11.14
CA GLY A 63 1.36 -5.44 -9.79
C GLY A 63 0.17 -5.59 -8.83
N VAL A 64 -1.05 -5.47 -9.32
CA VAL A 64 -2.25 -5.55 -8.49
C VAL A 64 -2.73 -6.99 -8.42
N TYR A 65 -2.93 -7.48 -7.18
CA TYR A 65 -3.36 -8.86 -6.94
C TYR A 65 -4.87 -9.01 -6.91
N ASP A 66 -5.59 -7.97 -6.48
CA ASP A 66 -7.05 -8.03 -6.35
C ASP A 66 -7.63 -6.63 -6.49
N ILE A 67 -8.84 -6.56 -7.03
CA ILE A 67 -9.56 -5.30 -7.19
C ILE A 67 -10.93 -5.46 -6.54
N ARG A 68 -11.26 -4.52 -5.66
CA ARG A 68 -12.61 -4.42 -5.10
C ARG A 68 -13.26 -3.16 -5.64
N TYR A 69 -14.35 -3.34 -6.37
CA TYR A 69 -15.09 -2.21 -6.92
C TYR A 69 -16.13 -1.73 -5.91
N ILE A 70 -16.20 -0.41 -5.74
CA ILE A 70 -17.26 0.24 -4.98
C ILE A 70 -18.24 0.77 -6.01
N VAL A 71 -19.50 0.36 -5.92
CA VAL A 71 -20.51 0.71 -6.90
C VAL A 71 -21.68 1.41 -6.21
N ASP A 72 -22.42 2.20 -6.98
CA ASP A 72 -23.60 2.86 -6.45
C ASP A 72 -24.82 1.92 -6.52
N ARG A 73 -25.97 2.43 -6.14
CA ARG A 73 -27.21 1.66 -6.09
C ARG A 73 -27.61 1.09 -7.44
N GLU A 74 -27.26 1.77 -8.53
CA GLU A 74 -27.55 1.33 -9.89
C GLU A 74 -26.42 0.48 -10.47
N LYS A 75 -25.45 0.07 -9.62
CA LYS A 75 -24.30 -0.76 -9.99
C LYS A 75 -23.34 -0.07 -10.94
N ARG A 76 -23.32 1.26 -10.92
CA ARG A 76 -22.34 2.03 -11.67
C ARG A 76 -21.08 2.20 -10.84
N TYR A 77 -19.96 2.24 -11.52
CA TYR A 77 -18.65 2.42 -10.86
C TYR A 77 -18.64 3.72 -10.05
N TYR A 78 -18.16 3.61 -8.80
CA TYR A 78 -17.89 4.79 -7.98
C TYR A 78 -16.39 4.96 -7.73
N ARG A 79 -15.77 3.95 -7.13
CA ARG A 79 -14.34 3.91 -6.83
C ARG A 79 -13.87 2.47 -6.78
N ALA A 80 -12.57 2.26 -6.52
CA ALA A 80 -12.03 0.92 -6.35
C ALA A 80 -10.96 0.91 -5.25
N GLU A 81 -10.69 -0.28 -4.75
CA GLU A 81 -9.58 -0.56 -3.84
C GLU A 81 -8.72 -1.62 -4.50
N LEU A 82 -7.41 -1.40 -4.48
CA LEU A 82 -6.45 -2.23 -5.21
C LEU A 82 -5.48 -2.87 -4.22
N MET A 83 -5.45 -4.22 -4.18
CA MET A 83 -4.52 -4.92 -3.30
C MET A 83 -3.19 -5.09 -4.01
N VAL A 84 -2.13 -4.54 -3.42
CA VAL A 84 -0.80 -4.56 -4.01
C VAL A 84 0.20 -5.40 -3.22
N ALA A 85 -0.19 -5.90 -2.06
CA ALA A 85 0.62 -6.84 -1.27
C ALA A 85 -0.31 -7.66 -0.40
N GLY A 86 0.03 -8.93 -0.22
CA GLY A 86 -0.73 -9.85 0.63
C GLY A 86 0.15 -11.03 1.03
N GLY A 87 -0.32 -11.83 1.99
CA GLY A 87 0.42 -13.03 2.43
C GLY A 87 1.54 -12.76 3.43
N GLY A 88 1.81 -11.54 3.77
CA GLY A 88 2.69 -11.00 4.80
C GLY A 88 2.04 -9.71 5.19
N PRO A 89 2.65 -8.52 4.96
CA PRO A 89 1.89 -7.29 5.06
C PRO A 89 0.80 -7.29 3.98
N THR A 90 -0.37 -6.79 4.31
CA THR A 90 -1.44 -6.57 3.35
C THR A 90 -1.52 -5.08 3.09
N ILE A 91 -1.45 -4.70 1.81
CA ILE A 91 -1.47 -3.28 1.44
C ILE A 91 -2.52 -3.06 0.36
N TRP A 92 -3.38 -2.08 0.60
CA TRP A 92 -4.42 -1.65 -0.32
C TRP A 92 -4.18 -0.22 -0.74
N VAL A 93 -4.36 0.05 -2.03
CA VAL A 93 -4.44 1.42 -2.53
C VAL A 93 -5.93 1.76 -2.64
N ASN A 94 -6.38 2.65 -1.79
CA ASN A 94 -7.79 3.02 -1.70
C ASN A 94 -8.02 4.27 -2.56
N LEU A 95 -8.69 4.10 -3.70
CA LEU A 95 -8.93 5.21 -4.62
C LEU A 95 -10.05 6.12 -4.13
N ASN A 96 -10.86 5.68 -3.16
CA ASN A 96 -11.91 6.50 -2.60
C ASN A 96 -11.34 7.51 -1.58
N SER A 97 -10.51 7.05 -0.66
CA SER A 97 -9.89 7.93 0.34
C SER A 97 -8.61 8.58 -0.16
N LYS A 98 -8.05 8.09 -1.28
CA LYS A 98 -6.75 8.50 -1.81
C LYS A 98 -5.64 8.26 -0.80
N GLU A 99 -5.67 7.08 -0.19
CA GLU A 99 -4.66 6.65 0.78
C GLU A 99 -4.19 5.25 0.47
N VAL A 100 -2.90 5.00 0.71
CA VAL A 100 -2.34 3.65 0.76
C VAL A 100 -2.51 3.16 2.19
N GLU A 101 -3.15 2.02 2.37
CA GLU A 101 -3.47 1.43 3.66
C GLU A 101 -2.68 0.15 3.85
N GLY A 102 -1.87 0.09 4.89
CA GLY A 102 -1.06 -1.09 5.19
C GLY A 102 -1.43 -1.71 6.51
N TYR A 103 -1.38 -3.05 6.55
CA TYR A 103 -1.73 -3.84 7.73
C TYR A 103 -0.69 -4.92 7.93
N TRP A 104 -0.18 -5.05 9.14
CA TRP A 104 0.72 -6.12 9.53
C TRP A 104 0.49 -6.45 11.00
N GLY A 105 -0.11 -7.62 11.28
CA GLY A 105 -0.49 -7.95 12.66
C GLY A 105 -1.43 -6.90 13.21
N SER A 106 -1.04 -6.27 14.30
CA SER A 106 -1.81 -5.19 14.91
C SER A 106 -1.44 -3.80 14.38
N ASP A 107 -0.40 -3.73 13.53
CA ASP A 107 0.03 -2.44 12.98
C ASP A 107 -0.86 -2.03 11.81
N ARG A 108 -1.17 -0.74 11.75
CA ARG A 108 -1.93 -0.16 10.67
C ARG A 108 -1.32 1.19 10.30
N VAL A 109 -1.11 1.40 9.00
CA VAL A 109 -0.49 2.62 8.48
C VAL A 109 -1.33 3.13 7.33
N THR A 110 -1.51 4.45 7.25
CA THR A 110 -2.13 5.08 6.08
C THR A 110 -1.21 6.20 5.60
N VAL A 111 -1.03 6.29 4.27
CA VAL A 111 -0.20 7.31 3.64
C VAL A 111 -0.98 7.90 2.47
N PRO A 112 -1.19 9.22 2.43
CA PRO A 112 -1.95 9.82 1.33
C PRO A 112 -1.15 9.84 0.03
N PHE A 113 -1.86 9.85 -1.09
CA PHE A 113 -1.25 10.00 -2.41
C PHE A 113 -2.16 10.86 -3.29
N THR A 114 -1.56 11.36 -4.38
CA THR A 114 -2.31 12.00 -5.46
C THR A 114 -2.32 11.05 -6.64
N ASP A 115 -3.50 10.79 -7.21
CA ASP A 115 -3.65 9.84 -8.32
C ASP A 115 -3.23 10.49 -9.64
N ASN A 116 -1.93 10.67 -9.82
CA ASN A 116 -1.38 11.24 -11.05
C ASN A 116 -1.15 10.19 -12.15
N LEU A 117 -1.39 8.91 -11.82
CA LEU A 117 -1.39 7.84 -12.83
C LEU A 117 -2.73 7.74 -13.55
N GLY A 118 -3.81 8.22 -12.94
CA GLY A 118 -5.15 8.04 -13.48
C GLY A 118 -5.69 6.65 -13.19
N LEU A 119 -5.40 6.10 -12.01
CA LEU A 119 -5.83 4.76 -11.63
C LEU A 119 -7.35 4.65 -11.52
N ASP A 120 -8.00 5.70 -10.99
CA ASP A 120 -9.45 5.70 -10.85
C ASP A 120 -10.13 5.63 -12.22
N GLU A 121 -9.65 6.42 -13.17
CA GLU A 121 -10.16 6.42 -14.54
C GLU A 121 -9.93 5.08 -15.21
N TYR A 122 -8.75 4.50 -15.01
CA TYR A 122 -8.41 3.18 -15.56
C TYR A 122 -9.35 2.10 -15.01
N CYS A 123 -9.60 2.13 -13.71
CA CYS A 123 -10.48 1.15 -13.06
C CYS A 123 -11.93 1.32 -13.52
N GLU A 124 -12.36 2.55 -13.74
CA GLU A 124 -13.71 2.81 -14.25
C GLU A 124 -13.88 2.20 -15.64
N GLU A 125 -12.89 2.35 -16.51
CA GLU A 125 -12.91 1.75 -17.84
C GLU A 125 -12.94 0.23 -17.76
N MET A 126 -12.13 -0.35 -16.88
CA MET A 126 -12.10 -1.81 -16.68
C MET A 126 -13.43 -2.33 -16.18
N TYR A 127 -14.07 -1.60 -15.29
CA TYR A 127 -15.37 -2.01 -14.73
C TYR A 127 -16.45 -2.02 -15.81
N GLY A 128 -16.37 -1.10 -16.75
CA GLY A 128 -17.35 -0.97 -17.83
C GLY A 128 -17.17 -1.97 -18.96
N CYS A 129 -16.10 -2.75 -18.95
CA CYS A 129 -15.84 -3.73 -20.02
C CYS A 129 -16.70 -4.97 -19.90
#